data_d027715961fc2b63011ed841908780f6
#
_entry.id   d027715961fc2b63011ed841908780f6
#
_cell.length_a   1.000
_cell.length_b   1.000
_cell.length_c   1.000
_cell.angle_alpha   90.00
_cell.angle_beta   90.00
_cell.angle_gamma   90.00
#
_symmetry.space_group_name_H-M   'P 1'
#
loop_
_entity.id
_entity.type
_entity.pdbx_description
1 polymer ?
#
loop_
_entity_poly.entity_id
_entity_poly.type
_entity_poly.pdbx_seq_one_letter_code
_entity_poly.pdbx_strand_id
1 'polypeptide(L)'
;NSAYRLSVKSNSANGIIPNSSLDKSNVGFSGSLNLTSRLTSTLNLNYANTQGYGRPASGYSPSQGNPLQSFNQWFQRQLDIDKLRDYRGDDGSIYSWNMRSVSDQRPLYWDSPFFTLYENVSEDERNRLFGNFSMKYQHSENLTFDGTVRTDMYDFVIEDRLGSGGLETD
;
A
#
# COMPACT_ATOMS: atom_id res chain seq x y z
N ASN A 1 28.54 15.06 27.09
CA ASN A 1 27.50 14.02 27.21
C ASN A 1 26.87 13.79 25.84
N SER A 2 26.58 12.53 25.53
CA SER A 2 25.87 12.12 24.31
C SER A 2 24.72 11.21 24.67
N ALA A 3 23.65 11.30 23.90
CA ALA A 3 22.50 10.39 23.98
C ALA A 3 22.08 10.00 22.56
N TYR A 4 21.72 8.75 22.37
CA TYR A 4 21.18 8.29 21.10
C TYR A 4 20.13 7.21 21.30
N ARG A 5 19.23 7.12 20.35
CA ARG A 5 18.16 6.12 20.30
C ARG A 5 18.00 5.63 18.87
N LEU A 6 18.01 4.31 18.71
CA LEU A 6 17.58 3.63 17.49
C LEU A 6 16.25 2.94 17.75
N SER A 7 15.31 3.08 16.85
CA SER A 7 14.03 2.36 16.89
C SER A 7 13.76 1.67 15.58
N VAL A 8 13.31 0.43 15.63
CA VAL A 8 12.86 -0.34 14.48
C VAL A 8 11.46 -0.84 14.77
N LYS A 9 10.56 -0.65 13.82
CA LYS A 9 9.18 -1.11 13.92
C LYS A 9 8.80 -1.78 12.60
N SER A 10 8.23 -2.97 12.69
CA SER A 10 7.63 -3.69 11.56
C SER A 10 6.19 -4.03 11.90
N ASN A 11 5.32 -3.93 10.91
CA ASN A 11 3.93 -4.31 11.00
C ASN A 11 3.52 -4.94 9.67
N SER A 12 2.93 -6.14 9.73
CA SER A 12 2.35 -6.84 8.59
C SER A 12 0.90 -7.16 8.90
N ALA A 13 0.02 -6.90 7.96
CA ALA A 13 -1.41 -7.15 8.10
C ALA A 13 -1.98 -7.70 6.79
N ASN A 14 -2.76 -8.76 6.88
CA ASN A 14 -3.58 -9.23 5.78
C ASN A 14 -4.91 -8.48 5.79
N GLY A 15 -5.43 -8.16 4.62
CA GLY A 15 -6.75 -7.56 4.47
C GLY A 15 -7.86 -8.56 4.69
N ILE A 16 -9.08 -8.07 4.85
CA ILE A 16 -10.30 -8.89 4.90
C ILE A 16 -10.63 -9.51 3.54
N ILE A 17 -10.16 -8.89 2.46
CA ILE A 17 -10.33 -9.40 1.11
C ILE A 17 -9.20 -10.39 0.82
N PRO A 18 -9.48 -11.52 0.14
CA PRO A 18 -8.44 -12.40 -0.34
C PRO A 18 -7.37 -11.66 -1.13
N ASN A 19 -6.13 -12.15 -1.05
CA ASN A 19 -5.00 -11.65 -1.82
C ASN A 19 -4.66 -10.17 -1.55
N SER A 20 -4.91 -9.68 -0.34
CA SER A 20 -4.56 -8.31 0.03
C SER A 20 -3.72 -8.24 1.29
N SER A 21 -2.69 -7.40 1.28
CA SER A 21 -1.80 -7.19 2.43
C SER A 21 -1.28 -5.76 2.52
N LEU A 22 -0.82 -5.42 3.69
CA LEU A 22 -0.17 -4.15 3.98
C LEU A 22 1.02 -4.37 4.91
N ASP A 23 2.21 -4.07 4.42
CA ASP A 23 3.44 -4.15 5.16
C ASP A 23 4.01 -2.75 5.42
N LYS A 24 4.43 -2.50 6.67
CA LYS A 24 5.04 -1.24 7.08
C LYS A 24 6.30 -1.49 7.88
N SER A 25 7.38 -0.84 7.48
CA SER A 25 8.65 -0.86 8.18
C SER A 25 9.10 0.57 8.46
N ASN A 26 9.52 0.82 9.70
CA ASN A 26 10.03 2.11 10.10
C ASN A 26 11.35 1.94 10.85
N VAL A 27 12.33 2.77 10.50
CA VAL A 27 13.59 2.90 11.22
C VAL A 27 13.74 4.35 11.63
N GLY A 28 13.91 4.58 12.92
CA GLY A 28 14.09 5.91 13.47
C GLY A 28 15.39 6.00 14.25
N PHE A 29 16.16 7.04 13.99
CA PHE A 29 17.35 7.40 14.74
C PHE A 29 17.17 8.79 15.33
N SER A 30 17.49 8.94 16.61
CA SER A 30 17.63 10.25 17.25
C SER A 30 18.90 10.28 18.08
N GLY A 31 19.62 11.37 17.99
CA GLY A 31 20.87 11.54 18.71
C GLY A 31 21.14 12.99 19.07
N SER A 32 21.72 13.20 20.23
CA SER A 32 22.22 14.48 20.68
C SER A 32 23.66 14.33 21.15
N LEU A 33 24.52 15.22 20.71
CA LEU A 33 25.95 15.22 21.02
C LEU A 33 26.41 16.63 21.36
N ASN A 34 27.00 16.79 22.55
CA ASN A 34 27.73 17.99 22.91
C ASN A 34 29.13 17.92 22.28
N LEU A 35 29.31 18.65 21.19
CA LEU A 35 30.60 18.74 20.48
C LEU A 35 31.63 19.52 21.28
N THR A 36 31.16 20.56 21.97
CA THR A 36 31.95 21.33 22.95
C THR A 36 31.04 21.67 24.13
N SER A 37 31.60 22.37 25.15
CA SER A 37 30.81 22.90 26.27
C SER A 37 29.75 23.92 25.84
N ARG A 38 29.86 24.49 24.64
CA ARG A 38 28.97 25.54 24.10
C ARG A 38 28.24 25.14 22.82
N LEU A 39 28.58 23.99 22.23
CA LEU A 39 28.01 23.56 20.94
C LEU A 39 27.38 22.18 21.10
N THR A 40 26.06 22.13 20.88
CA THR A 40 25.28 20.89 20.86
C THR A 40 24.74 20.65 19.46
N SER A 41 24.86 19.43 18.97
CA SER A 41 24.21 18.98 17.74
C SER A 41 23.14 17.94 18.03
N THR A 42 22.03 17.99 17.30
CA THR A 42 20.92 17.04 17.41
C THR A 42 20.51 16.57 16.03
N LEU A 43 20.39 15.25 15.86
CA LEU A 43 19.91 14.62 14.62
C LEU A 43 18.67 13.77 14.96
N ASN A 44 17.62 13.98 14.19
CA ASN A 44 16.48 13.07 14.15
C ASN A 44 16.24 12.67 12.70
N LEU A 45 16.28 11.37 12.40
CA LEU A 45 16.10 10.84 11.07
C LEU A 45 15.16 9.64 11.14
N ASN A 46 14.18 9.61 10.24
CA ASN A 46 13.21 8.53 10.14
C ASN A 46 13.10 8.08 8.69
N TYR A 47 13.14 6.79 8.49
CA TYR A 47 12.82 6.14 7.23
C TYR A 47 11.60 5.26 7.42
N ALA A 48 10.63 5.41 6.52
CA ALA A 48 9.39 4.63 6.52
C ALA A 48 9.18 4.02 5.12
N ASN A 49 9.05 2.71 5.08
CA ASN A 49 8.60 1.97 3.90
C ASN A 49 7.18 1.45 4.16
N THR A 50 6.32 1.60 3.17
CA THR A 50 4.96 1.05 3.18
C THR A 50 4.71 0.37 1.86
N GLN A 51 4.31 -0.90 1.90
CA GLN A 51 3.97 -1.71 0.73
C GLN A 51 2.54 -2.20 0.87
N GLY A 52 1.70 -1.88 -0.11
CA GLY A 52 0.34 -2.38 -0.26
C GLY A 52 0.25 -3.36 -1.43
N TYR A 53 -0.43 -4.47 -1.24
CA TYR A 53 -0.68 -5.47 -2.27
C TYR A 53 -2.17 -5.78 -2.32
N GLY A 54 -2.73 -5.93 -3.53
CA GLY A 54 -4.13 -6.30 -3.72
C GLY A 54 -5.13 -5.32 -3.11
N ARG A 55 -4.77 -4.04 -3.03
CA ARG A 55 -5.66 -2.99 -2.53
C ARG A 55 -6.78 -2.77 -3.57
N PRO A 56 -8.06 -2.88 -3.19
CA PRO A 56 -9.14 -2.60 -4.12
C PRO A 56 -9.05 -1.18 -4.64
N ALA A 57 -9.17 -1.01 -5.95
CA ALA A 57 -9.28 0.30 -6.55
C ALA A 57 -10.58 0.99 -6.11
N SER A 58 -10.61 2.30 -6.18
CA SER A 58 -11.84 3.08 -6.04
C SER A 58 -12.47 3.26 -7.42
N GLY A 59 -13.80 3.13 -7.50
CA GLY A 59 -14.51 3.39 -8.74
C GLY A 59 -15.36 2.21 -9.19
N TYR A 60 -16.02 2.41 -10.31
CA TYR A 60 -17.04 1.53 -10.87
C TYR A 60 -16.57 0.94 -12.21
N SER A 61 -15.38 0.34 -12.20
CA SER A 61 -14.85 -0.38 -13.35
C SER A 61 -15.14 -1.88 -13.22
N PRO A 62 -15.54 -2.58 -14.28
CA PRO A 62 -15.79 -4.02 -14.24
C PRO A 62 -14.55 -4.85 -13.92
N SER A 63 -13.36 -4.39 -14.28
CA SER A 63 -12.09 -5.11 -14.13
C SER A 63 -11.15 -4.48 -13.11
N GLN A 64 -11.15 -3.17 -12.94
CA GLN A 64 -10.26 -2.44 -12.03
C GLN A 64 -10.97 -1.90 -10.80
N GLY A 65 -12.30 -1.96 -10.77
CA GLY A 65 -13.11 -1.43 -9.66
C GLY A 65 -12.97 -2.24 -8.38
N ASN A 66 -13.65 -1.75 -7.36
CA ASN A 66 -13.75 -2.49 -6.10
C ASN A 66 -14.69 -3.70 -6.28
N PRO A 67 -14.15 -4.94 -6.30
CA PRO A 67 -14.97 -6.13 -6.53
C PRO A 67 -16.01 -6.35 -5.43
N LEU A 68 -15.76 -5.87 -4.20
CA LEU A 68 -16.76 -5.92 -3.15
C LEU A 68 -17.94 -5.00 -3.44
N GLN A 69 -17.69 -3.83 -4.01
CA GLN A 69 -18.76 -2.90 -4.36
C GLN A 69 -19.58 -3.43 -5.53
N SER A 70 -18.93 -3.81 -6.63
CA SER A 70 -19.61 -4.30 -7.84
C SER A 70 -20.35 -5.61 -7.60
N PHE A 71 -19.72 -6.56 -6.93
CA PHE A 71 -20.33 -7.84 -6.59
C PHE A 71 -21.51 -7.67 -5.63
N ASN A 72 -21.32 -6.99 -4.49
CA ASN A 72 -22.38 -6.83 -3.49
C ASN A 72 -23.57 -6.01 -3.99
N GLN A 73 -23.39 -5.16 -4.98
CA GLN A 73 -24.47 -4.37 -5.53
C GLN A 73 -25.41 -5.18 -6.45
N TRP A 74 -24.86 -6.19 -7.15
CA TRP A 74 -25.55 -6.85 -8.26
C TRP A 74 -25.69 -8.37 -8.13
N PHE A 75 -25.07 -9.01 -7.11
CA PHE A 75 -25.10 -10.47 -7.01
C PHE A 75 -26.48 -11.03 -6.71
N GLN A 76 -26.76 -12.24 -7.20
CA GLN A 76 -27.97 -12.97 -6.90
C GLN A 76 -27.80 -13.79 -5.61
N ARG A 77 -28.85 -13.87 -4.78
CA ARG A 77 -28.79 -14.52 -3.46
C ARG A 77 -28.57 -16.04 -3.51
N GLN A 78 -28.83 -16.68 -4.64
CA GLN A 78 -28.64 -18.11 -4.85
C GLN A 78 -27.24 -18.49 -5.33
N LEU A 79 -26.33 -17.53 -5.49
CA LEU A 79 -24.96 -17.83 -5.91
C LEU A 79 -24.21 -18.63 -4.86
N ASP A 80 -23.52 -19.66 -5.33
CA ASP A 80 -22.57 -20.42 -4.56
C ASP A 80 -21.19 -19.74 -4.65
N ILE A 81 -20.77 -19.13 -3.56
CA ILE A 81 -19.49 -18.38 -3.50
C ILE A 81 -18.31 -19.29 -3.68
N ASP A 82 -18.37 -20.55 -3.23
CA ASP A 82 -17.26 -21.49 -3.39
C ASP A 82 -17.05 -21.86 -4.85
N LYS A 83 -18.14 -21.99 -5.62
CA LYS A 83 -18.05 -22.23 -7.07
C LYS A 83 -17.47 -21.03 -7.85
N LEU A 84 -17.61 -19.82 -7.35
CA LEU A 84 -17.03 -18.62 -7.98
C LEU A 84 -15.48 -18.58 -7.85
N ARG A 85 -14.89 -19.42 -6.99
CA ARG A 85 -13.43 -19.57 -6.89
C ARG A 85 -12.84 -20.26 -8.13
N ASP A 86 -13.62 -21.14 -8.78
CA ASP A 86 -13.25 -21.82 -10.01
C ASP A 86 -13.61 -20.97 -11.22
N TYR A 87 -13.02 -19.77 -11.28
CA TYR A 87 -13.33 -18.78 -12.31
C TYR A 87 -12.65 -19.04 -13.66
N ARG A 88 -11.72 -20.02 -13.76
CA ARG A 88 -11.09 -20.41 -15.04
C ARG A 88 -11.63 -21.74 -15.53
N GLY A 89 -12.12 -21.72 -16.77
CA GLY A 89 -12.47 -22.95 -17.48
C GLY A 89 -11.23 -23.70 -17.99
N ASP A 90 -11.42 -24.96 -18.37
CA ASP A 90 -10.37 -25.81 -18.95
C ASP A 90 -9.82 -25.25 -20.28
N ASP A 91 -10.60 -24.46 -20.97
CA ASP A 91 -10.26 -23.76 -22.22
C ASP A 91 -9.55 -22.43 -21.98
N GLY A 92 -9.33 -22.05 -20.72
CA GLY A 92 -8.73 -20.77 -20.31
C GLY A 92 -9.70 -19.60 -20.25
N SER A 93 -10.97 -19.79 -20.62
CA SER A 93 -11.98 -18.75 -20.49
C SER A 93 -12.25 -18.38 -19.04
N ILE A 94 -12.66 -17.13 -18.79
CA ILE A 94 -13.03 -16.67 -17.46
C ILE A 94 -14.53 -16.84 -17.29
N TYR A 95 -14.93 -17.48 -16.21
CA TYR A 95 -16.32 -17.59 -15.81
C TYR A 95 -16.70 -16.48 -14.83
N SER A 96 -17.92 -15.99 -14.95
CA SER A 96 -18.45 -14.95 -14.06
C SER A 96 -19.84 -15.33 -13.54
N TRP A 97 -20.18 -14.79 -12.38
CA TRP A 97 -21.53 -14.79 -11.86
C TRP A 97 -22.50 -13.99 -12.76
N ASN A 98 -21.96 -12.99 -13.46
CA ASN A 98 -22.69 -12.19 -14.45
C ASN A 98 -22.41 -12.74 -15.85
N MET A 99 -22.88 -13.95 -16.09
CA MET A 99 -22.65 -14.67 -17.33
C MET A 99 -23.52 -14.17 -18.49
N ARG A 100 -23.04 -14.33 -19.72
CA ARG A 100 -23.75 -13.98 -20.97
C ARG A 100 -25.01 -14.81 -21.16
N SER A 101 -24.94 -16.12 -20.85
CA SER A 101 -26.05 -17.05 -20.91
C SER A 101 -25.74 -18.33 -20.09
N VAL A 102 -26.72 -19.25 -19.98
CA VAL A 102 -26.52 -20.55 -19.34
C VAL A 102 -25.49 -21.41 -20.09
N SER A 103 -25.36 -21.26 -21.40
CA SER A 103 -24.41 -21.97 -22.26
C SER A 103 -23.11 -21.19 -22.48
N ASP A 104 -23.04 -19.95 -22.08
CA ASP A 104 -21.82 -19.11 -22.19
C ASP A 104 -21.59 -18.39 -20.85
N GLN A 105 -20.75 -18.98 -20.01
CA GLN A 105 -20.48 -18.47 -18.65
C GLN A 105 -19.46 -17.34 -18.59
N ARG A 106 -18.95 -16.88 -19.76
CA ARG A 106 -18.05 -15.74 -19.81
C ARG A 106 -18.74 -14.47 -19.31
N PRO A 107 -18.01 -13.50 -18.76
CA PRO A 107 -18.58 -12.27 -18.20
C PRO A 107 -19.34 -11.47 -19.26
N LEU A 108 -20.52 -10.92 -18.87
CA LEU A 108 -21.30 -10.02 -19.70
C LEU A 108 -20.94 -8.56 -19.44
N TYR A 109 -20.99 -8.13 -18.17
CA TYR A 109 -20.69 -6.76 -17.72
C TYR A 109 -19.70 -6.70 -16.56
N TRP A 110 -19.51 -7.81 -15.84
CA TRP A 110 -18.69 -7.87 -14.64
C TRP A 110 -17.84 -9.13 -14.64
N ASP A 111 -16.54 -8.94 -14.44
CA ASP A 111 -15.61 -10.04 -14.20
C ASP A 111 -15.96 -10.79 -12.91
N SER A 112 -15.46 -12.01 -12.78
CA SER A 112 -15.54 -12.74 -11.52
C SER A 112 -14.82 -11.96 -10.41
N PRO A 113 -15.40 -11.83 -9.22
CA PRO A 113 -14.72 -11.16 -8.11
C PRO A 113 -13.38 -11.82 -7.74
N PHE A 114 -13.28 -13.14 -7.86
CA PHE A 114 -12.02 -13.84 -7.59
C PHE A 114 -10.99 -13.65 -8.70
N PHE A 115 -11.40 -13.60 -9.97
CA PHE A 115 -10.50 -13.21 -11.06
C PHE A 115 -9.93 -11.81 -10.80
N THR A 116 -10.78 -10.84 -10.52
CA THR A 116 -10.34 -9.46 -10.22
C THR A 116 -9.39 -9.41 -9.02
N LEU A 117 -9.66 -10.17 -7.95
CA LEU A 117 -8.84 -10.16 -6.75
C LEU A 117 -7.48 -10.86 -6.91
N TYR A 118 -7.40 -11.88 -7.76
CA TYR A 118 -6.19 -12.69 -7.90
C TYR A 118 -5.35 -12.34 -9.12
N GLU A 119 -5.97 -11.83 -10.18
CA GLU A 119 -5.31 -11.61 -11.46
C GLU A 119 -5.18 -10.12 -11.83
N ASN A 120 -6.15 -9.28 -11.40
CA ASN A 120 -6.07 -7.83 -11.57
C ASN A 120 -5.51 -7.21 -10.29
N VAL A 121 -4.18 -7.19 -10.18
CA VAL A 121 -3.51 -6.84 -8.93
C VAL A 121 -2.97 -5.43 -8.99
N SER A 122 -3.23 -4.66 -7.95
CA SER A 122 -2.61 -3.37 -7.69
C SER A 122 -1.57 -3.51 -6.58
N GLU A 123 -0.38 -3.01 -6.84
CA GLU A 123 0.70 -2.90 -5.86
C GLU A 123 1.06 -1.44 -5.67
N ASP A 124 1.28 -1.02 -4.43
CA ASP A 124 1.80 0.31 -4.12
C ASP A 124 2.97 0.24 -3.14
N GLU A 125 4.01 0.99 -3.45
CA GLU A 125 5.16 1.14 -2.57
C GLU A 125 5.45 2.61 -2.31
N ARG A 126 5.61 2.96 -1.04
CA ARG A 126 6.01 4.29 -0.61
C ARG A 126 7.22 4.23 0.30
N ASN A 127 8.30 4.87 -0.14
CA ASN A 127 9.51 5.10 0.63
C ASN A 127 9.56 6.56 1.06
N ARG A 128 9.74 6.84 2.35
CA ARG A 128 9.80 8.20 2.88
C ARG A 128 10.97 8.36 3.84
N LEU A 129 11.78 9.39 3.61
CA LEU A 129 12.83 9.81 4.50
C LEU A 129 12.51 11.21 5.02
N PHE A 130 12.44 11.37 6.34
CA PHE A 130 12.17 12.66 6.94
C PHE A 130 12.93 12.85 8.25
N GLY A 131 13.27 14.10 8.53
CA GLY A 131 13.99 14.39 9.75
C GLY A 131 14.51 15.81 9.83
N ASN A 132 15.32 16.03 10.82
CA ASN A 132 15.96 17.31 11.05
C ASN A 132 17.35 17.15 11.67
N PHE A 133 18.22 18.07 11.33
CA PHE A 133 19.49 18.31 11.97
C PHE A 133 19.51 19.71 12.55
N SER A 134 19.86 19.82 13.84
CA SER A 134 19.92 21.09 14.55
C SER A 134 21.29 21.29 15.19
N MET A 135 21.78 22.52 15.18
CA MET A 135 22.95 22.96 15.92
C MET A 135 22.58 24.13 16.82
N LYS A 136 22.96 24.03 18.09
CA LYS A 136 22.77 25.06 19.09
C LYS A 136 24.13 25.51 19.62
N TYR A 137 24.45 26.79 19.44
CA TYR A 137 25.68 27.40 19.94
C TYR A 137 25.39 28.46 20.99
N GLN A 138 25.88 28.26 22.20
CA GLN A 138 25.78 29.22 23.29
C GLN A 138 27.00 30.14 23.26
N HIS A 139 26.81 31.38 22.75
CA HIS A 139 27.87 32.36 22.65
C HIS A 139 28.20 32.95 24.02
N SER A 140 27.17 33.33 24.81
CA SER A 140 27.28 33.87 26.15
C SER A 140 26.11 33.37 27.00
N GLU A 141 26.05 33.80 28.28
CA GLU A 141 24.92 33.45 29.16
C GLU A 141 23.57 33.96 28.61
N ASN A 142 23.58 35.06 27.88
CA ASN A 142 22.37 35.73 27.38
C ASN A 142 22.19 35.60 25.85
N LEU A 143 23.10 34.94 25.11
CA LEU A 143 23.05 34.87 23.66
C LEU A 143 23.30 33.46 23.18
N THR A 144 22.30 32.92 22.50
CA THR A 144 22.33 31.59 21.89
C THR A 144 21.92 31.69 20.41
N PHE A 145 22.64 30.98 19.56
CA PHE A 145 22.28 30.77 18.17
C PHE A 145 21.77 29.34 17.98
N ASP A 146 20.65 29.21 17.27
CA ASP A 146 20.06 27.91 16.93
C ASP A 146 19.81 27.88 15.42
N GLY A 147 20.32 26.82 14.77
CA GLY A 147 20.13 26.57 13.35
C GLY A 147 19.56 25.18 13.14
N THR A 148 18.50 25.05 12.34
CA THR A 148 17.87 23.77 12.03
C THR A 148 17.64 23.64 10.52
N VAL A 149 18.07 22.49 9.98
CA VAL A 149 17.73 22.03 8.63
C VAL A 149 16.74 20.87 8.75
N ARG A 150 15.71 20.90 7.92
CA ARG A 150 14.69 19.83 7.86
C ARG A 150 14.61 19.27 6.46
N THR A 151 14.33 17.98 6.37
CA THR A 151 14.06 17.29 5.11
C THR A 151 12.83 16.42 5.25
N ASP A 152 12.06 16.31 4.18
CA ASP A 152 10.95 15.38 4.02
C ASP A 152 10.83 15.07 2.53
N MET A 153 11.20 13.86 2.15
CA MET A 153 11.15 13.39 0.79
C MET A 153 10.55 12.00 0.74
N TYR A 154 9.81 11.73 -0.29
CA TYR A 154 9.24 10.41 -0.53
C TYR A 154 9.29 10.06 -2.01
N ASP A 155 9.31 8.77 -2.25
CA ASP A 155 9.08 8.11 -3.52
C ASP A 155 7.81 7.27 -3.38
N PHE A 156 6.93 7.30 -4.39
CA PHE A 156 5.69 6.56 -4.40
C PHE A 156 5.44 5.98 -5.78
N VAL A 157 5.37 4.66 -5.85
CA VAL A 157 5.12 3.90 -7.06
C VAL A 157 3.81 3.15 -6.90
N ILE A 158 2.99 3.15 -7.94
CA ILE A 158 1.80 2.31 -8.07
C ILE A 158 1.97 1.50 -9.35
N GLU A 159 1.72 0.21 -9.28
CA GLU A 159 1.73 -0.70 -10.41
C GLU A 159 0.41 -1.46 -10.45
N ASP A 160 -0.33 -1.29 -11.54
CA ASP A 160 -1.58 -2.02 -11.80
C ASP A 160 -1.35 -3.02 -12.92
N ARG A 161 -1.70 -4.28 -12.67
CA ARG A 161 -1.61 -5.38 -13.63
C ARG A 161 -2.98 -5.97 -13.87
N LEU A 162 -3.33 -6.14 -15.13
CA LEU A 162 -4.57 -6.80 -15.56
C LEU A 162 -4.28 -8.22 -16.02
N GLY A 163 -5.06 -9.16 -15.51
CA GLY A 163 -5.05 -10.55 -15.96
C GLY A 163 -5.63 -10.70 -17.37
N SER A 164 -5.08 -11.61 -18.15
CA SER A 164 -5.58 -11.91 -19.48
C SER A 164 -6.91 -12.66 -19.44
N GLY A 165 -7.82 -12.33 -20.36
CA GLY A 165 -9.13 -12.98 -20.52
C GLY A 165 -10.27 -12.33 -19.72
N GLY A 166 -10.04 -11.18 -19.09
CA GLY A 166 -11.08 -10.35 -18.49
C GLY A 166 -11.73 -9.41 -19.51
N LEU A 167 -12.78 -8.70 -19.11
CA LEU A 167 -13.56 -7.82 -19.98
C LEU A 167 -12.78 -6.67 -20.64
N GLU A 168 -11.66 -6.27 -20.05
CA GLU A 168 -10.82 -5.19 -20.60
C GLU A 168 -9.60 -5.71 -21.37
N THR A 169 -9.33 -7.01 -21.36
CA THR A 169 -8.15 -7.62 -21.97
C THR A 169 -8.50 -8.67 -23.03
N ASP A 170 -9.79 -8.86 -23.34
CA ASP A 170 -10.32 -9.80 -24.36
C ASP A 170 -10.30 -9.19 -25.77
#